data_0abee57ecd03219497c5067e0436e5d5
#
_entry.id   0abee57ecd03219497c5067e0436e5d5
#
_cell.length_a   1.000
_cell.length_b   1.000
_cell.length_c   1.000
_cell.angle_alpha   90.00
_cell.angle_beta   90.00
_cell.angle_gamma   90.00
#
_symmetry.space_group_name_H-M   'P 1'
#
loop_
_entity.id
_entity.type
_entity.pdbx_description
1 polymer ?
#
loop_
_entity_poly.entity_id
_entity_poly.type
_entity_poly.pdbx_seq_one_letter_code
_entity_poly.pdbx_strand_id
1 'polypeptide(L)'
;MERRYIGEMTASHAAAIGPCIAVFDLDGTLTWRDTLLPFLSGYALRHPSRLKNLWRLPFAIAGYLASPDRGLLKSRAIRAVMGGERRSTIEAWAETFAGNLKLRQMFRPAALAALEVHRAAGDHLVLLSASPDLYVPTIGRHLGFERTLCTELEWRHDASEEDRLDGALRTRNRRDEEKSRCLAWLRTEYPRLPVVAYGNSRSDIPHLRQADRALLVNGSAAARRSAAAAGIPVADWR
;
A
#
# COMPACT_ATOMS: atom_id res chain seq x y z
N MET A 1 26.98 12.32 -0.12
CA MET A 1 27.51 11.14 -0.84
C MET A 1 26.45 10.02 -0.94
N GLU A 2 25.75 9.68 0.14
CA GLU A 2 24.72 8.63 0.19
C GLU A 2 23.52 8.84 -0.77
N ARG A 3 22.99 10.06 -0.91
CA ARG A 3 21.88 10.37 -1.84
C ARG A 3 22.22 10.11 -3.30
N ARG A 4 23.48 10.29 -3.68
CA ARG A 4 23.95 10.04 -5.05
C ARG A 4 24.04 8.55 -5.33
N TYR A 5 24.49 7.77 -4.37
CA TYR A 5 24.61 6.31 -4.47
C TYR A 5 23.25 5.61 -4.56
N ILE A 6 22.24 6.05 -3.79
CA ILE A 6 20.87 5.54 -3.82
C ILE A 6 20.19 5.91 -5.16
N GLY A 7 20.39 7.13 -5.64
CA GLY A 7 19.92 7.56 -6.96
C GLY A 7 20.56 6.77 -8.09
N GLU A 8 21.85 6.46 -8.01
CA GLU A 8 22.58 5.66 -9.00
C GLU A 8 22.15 4.19 -9.01
N MET A 9 21.92 3.56 -7.85
CA MET A 9 21.38 2.19 -7.79
C MET A 9 19.95 2.12 -8.35
N THR A 10 19.10 3.08 -8.03
CA THR A 10 17.72 3.12 -8.53
C THR A 10 17.69 3.47 -10.02
N ALA A 11 18.51 4.44 -10.44
CA ALA A 11 18.69 4.79 -11.85
C ALA A 11 19.29 3.65 -12.66
N SER A 12 20.26 2.92 -12.12
CA SER A 12 20.81 1.71 -12.75
C SER A 12 19.79 0.57 -12.85
N HIS A 13 18.87 0.46 -11.87
CA HIS A 13 17.77 -0.48 -11.95
C HIS A 13 16.70 -0.08 -12.98
N ALA A 14 16.38 1.19 -13.08
CA ALA A 14 15.38 1.72 -14.02
C ALA A 14 15.94 1.89 -15.44
N ALA A 15 17.15 2.43 -15.58
CA ALA A 15 17.70 2.93 -16.86
C ALA A 15 18.08 1.86 -17.89
N ALA A 16 18.04 0.57 -17.58
CA ALA A 16 18.62 -0.46 -18.46
C ALA A 16 17.62 -1.26 -19.32
N ILE A 17 16.30 -1.00 -19.28
CA ILE A 17 15.32 -1.92 -19.85
C ILE A 17 14.38 -1.29 -20.90
N GLY A 18 14.37 0.03 -21.08
CA GLY A 18 13.27 0.72 -21.77
C GLY A 18 12.02 0.78 -20.89
N PRO A 19 10.85 1.20 -21.42
CA PRO A 19 9.63 1.35 -20.63
C PRO A 19 9.28 0.05 -19.88
N CYS A 20 8.97 0.16 -18.59
CA CYS A 20 8.65 -0.97 -17.72
C CYS A 20 7.40 -0.69 -16.87
N ILE A 21 6.91 -1.70 -16.17
CA ILE A 21 5.92 -1.55 -15.09
C ILE A 21 6.68 -1.40 -13.79
N ALA A 22 6.62 -0.23 -13.17
CA ALA A 22 7.23 0.03 -11.87
C ALA A 22 6.20 -0.14 -10.75
N VAL A 23 6.31 -1.23 -9.99
CA VAL A 23 5.37 -1.62 -8.93
C VAL A 23 5.94 -1.25 -7.57
N PHE A 24 5.24 -0.38 -6.85
CA PHE A 24 5.65 0.06 -5.52
C PHE A 24 4.65 -0.41 -4.45
N ASP A 25 5.16 -0.98 -3.37
CA ASP A 25 4.39 -1.11 -2.15
C ASP A 25 4.31 0.24 -1.42
N LEU A 26 3.29 0.44 -0.56
CA LEU A 26 3.06 1.68 0.16
C LEU A 26 3.74 1.69 1.53
N ASP A 27 3.26 0.84 2.44
CA ASP A 27 3.53 0.92 3.87
C ASP A 27 4.93 0.38 4.23
N GLY A 28 5.81 1.28 4.67
CA GLY A 28 7.21 0.96 4.95
C GLY A 28 8.13 1.01 3.71
N THR A 29 7.56 1.04 2.50
CA THR A 29 8.27 1.22 1.22
C THR A 29 8.28 2.69 0.82
N LEU A 30 7.14 3.23 0.38
CA LEU A 30 6.99 4.66 0.08
C LEU A 30 6.90 5.50 1.34
N THR A 31 6.20 5.01 2.36
CA THR A 31 6.06 5.68 3.65
C THR A 31 7.02 5.13 4.70
N TRP A 32 7.29 5.94 5.74
CA TRP A 32 8.11 5.50 6.87
C TRP A 32 7.43 4.40 7.69
N ARG A 33 6.09 4.42 7.79
CA ARG A 33 5.29 3.58 8.68
C ARG A 33 3.98 3.17 8.01
N ASP A 34 3.29 2.24 8.62
CA ASP A 34 1.91 1.86 8.27
C ASP A 34 0.97 3.07 8.29
N THR A 35 0.10 3.15 7.29
CA THR A 35 -0.82 4.29 7.09
C THR A 35 -2.23 4.01 7.60
N LEU A 36 -2.63 2.74 7.82
CA LEU A 36 -3.99 2.40 8.22
C LEU A 36 -4.34 2.92 9.62
N LEU A 37 -3.47 2.67 10.60
CA LEU A 37 -3.74 3.12 11.97
C LEU A 37 -3.80 4.65 12.09
N PRO A 38 -2.86 5.43 11.52
CA PRO A 38 -3.00 6.88 11.44
C PRO A 38 -4.27 7.36 10.73
N PHE A 39 -4.70 6.68 9.66
CA PHE A 39 -5.94 7.01 8.95
C PHE A 39 -7.16 6.84 9.85
N LEU A 40 -7.30 5.67 10.49
CA LEU A 40 -8.42 5.37 11.37
C LEU A 40 -8.44 6.24 12.63
N SER A 41 -7.29 6.41 13.28
CA SER A 41 -7.19 7.23 14.50
C SER A 41 -7.44 8.71 14.22
N GLY A 42 -6.91 9.22 13.11
CA GLY A 42 -7.16 10.60 12.68
C GLY A 42 -8.63 10.87 12.37
N TYR A 43 -9.33 9.89 11.77
CA TYR A 43 -10.77 9.97 11.56
C TYR A 43 -11.54 9.97 12.89
N ALA A 44 -11.25 9.02 13.77
CA ALA A 44 -11.93 8.89 15.06
C ALA A 44 -11.78 10.15 15.93
N LEU A 45 -10.60 10.79 15.92
CA LEU A 45 -10.36 12.05 16.63
C LEU A 45 -11.19 13.23 16.11
N ARG A 46 -11.48 13.26 14.81
CA ARG A 46 -12.36 14.28 14.19
C ARG A 46 -13.83 13.98 14.35
N HIS A 47 -14.18 12.73 14.63
CA HIS A 47 -15.55 12.26 14.81
C HIS A 47 -15.72 11.60 16.19
N PRO A 48 -15.75 12.37 17.31
CA PRO A 48 -15.78 11.82 18.66
C PRO A 48 -16.95 10.87 18.94
N SER A 49 -18.06 11.05 18.23
CA SER A 49 -19.22 10.14 18.28
C SER A 49 -18.87 8.70 17.90
N ARG A 50 -17.81 8.50 17.12
CA ARG A 50 -17.32 7.17 16.70
C ARG A 50 -16.47 6.49 17.76
N LEU A 51 -15.90 7.23 18.71
CA LEU A 51 -15.11 6.68 19.82
C LEU A 51 -15.91 5.68 20.64
N LYS A 52 -17.24 5.88 20.76
CA LYS A 52 -18.10 4.90 21.43
C LYS A 52 -18.09 3.51 20.80
N ASN A 53 -17.70 3.37 19.52
CA ASN A 53 -17.64 2.09 18.84
C ASN A 53 -16.33 1.34 19.08
N LEU A 54 -15.32 2.00 19.67
CA LEU A 54 -14.00 1.40 19.93
C LEU A 54 -14.05 0.26 20.94
N TRP A 55 -15.13 0.16 21.76
CA TRP A 55 -15.36 -1.01 22.63
C TRP A 55 -15.39 -2.34 21.85
N ARG A 56 -15.60 -2.30 20.54
CA ARG A 56 -15.56 -3.47 19.66
C ARG A 56 -14.15 -3.94 19.32
N LEU A 57 -13.13 -3.09 19.45
CA LEU A 57 -11.74 -3.41 19.12
C LEU A 57 -11.16 -4.56 19.94
N PRO A 58 -11.39 -4.64 21.29
CA PRO A 58 -10.92 -5.78 22.08
C PRO A 58 -11.42 -7.13 21.53
N PHE A 59 -12.67 -7.21 21.07
CA PHE A 59 -13.22 -8.41 20.44
C PHE A 59 -12.58 -8.73 19.09
N ALA A 60 -12.23 -7.70 18.31
CA ALA A 60 -11.49 -7.87 17.07
C ALA A 60 -10.08 -8.44 17.33
N ILE A 61 -9.40 -7.95 18.36
CA ILE A 61 -8.09 -8.43 18.79
C ILE A 61 -8.18 -9.86 19.34
N ALA A 62 -9.14 -10.15 20.22
CA ALA A 62 -9.37 -11.49 20.75
C ALA A 62 -9.63 -12.50 19.62
N GLY A 63 -10.46 -12.15 18.65
CA GLY A 63 -10.68 -12.97 17.46
C GLY A 63 -9.43 -13.20 16.61
N TYR A 64 -8.55 -12.20 16.50
CA TYR A 64 -7.26 -12.32 15.82
C TYR A 64 -6.29 -13.26 16.59
N LEU A 65 -6.28 -13.20 17.91
CA LEU A 65 -5.46 -14.09 18.74
C LEU A 65 -5.90 -15.55 18.62
N ALA A 66 -7.21 -15.77 18.49
CA ALA A 66 -7.77 -17.12 18.31
C ALA A 66 -7.54 -17.67 16.89
N SER A 67 -7.59 -16.82 15.88
CA SER A 67 -7.36 -17.19 14.47
C SER A 67 -6.66 -16.02 13.76
N PRO A 68 -5.33 -16.09 13.56
CA PRO A 68 -4.53 -14.99 13.03
C PRO A 68 -4.83 -14.68 11.56
N ASP A 69 -5.90 -13.94 11.31
CA ASP A 69 -6.26 -13.37 10.01
C ASP A 69 -6.16 -11.84 10.05
N ARG A 70 -5.12 -11.30 9.41
CA ARG A 70 -4.88 -9.86 9.33
C ARG A 70 -5.93 -9.13 8.50
N GLY A 71 -6.51 -9.79 7.50
CA GLY A 71 -7.59 -9.22 6.69
C GLY A 71 -8.85 -9.02 7.54
N LEU A 72 -9.21 -10.05 8.32
CA LEU A 72 -10.37 -9.99 9.21
C LEU A 72 -10.17 -8.97 10.33
N LEU A 73 -8.97 -8.87 10.93
CA LEU A 73 -8.67 -7.85 11.93
C LEU A 73 -8.83 -6.44 11.34
N LYS A 74 -8.28 -6.22 10.16
CA LYS A 74 -8.40 -4.95 9.40
C LYS A 74 -9.86 -4.60 9.16
N SER A 75 -10.64 -5.52 8.61
CA SER A 75 -12.07 -5.35 8.35
C SER A 75 -12.84 -4.97 9.62
N ARG A 76 -12.60 -5.66 10.73
CA ARG A 76 -13.25 -5.38 12.02
C ARG A 76 -12.86 -4.00 12.57
N ALA A 77 -11.59 -3.61 12.47
CA ALA A 77 -11.12 -2.29 12.90
C ALA A 77 -11.74 -1.17 12.06
N ILE A 78 -11.79 -1.33 10.74
CA ILE A 78 -12.42 -0.38 9.83
C ILE A 78 -13.91 -0.26 10.15
N ARG A 79 -14.61 -1.38 10.30
CA ARG A 79 -16.04 -1.40 10.63
C ARG A 79 -16.33 -0.75 11.99
N ALA A 80 -15.48 -0.95 12.98
CA ALA A 80 -15.65 -0.32 14.30
C ALA A 80 -15.54 1.20 14.23
N VAL A 81 -14.61 1.74 13.44
CA VAL A 81 -14.35 3.19 13.36
C VAL A 81 -15.25 3.87 12.33
N MET A 82 -15.39 3.29 11.15
CA MET A 82 -15.98 3.95 9.96
C MET A 82 -17.22 3.24 9.41
N GLY A 83 -17.64 2.11 9.99
CA GLY A 83 -18.81 1.35 9.50
C GLY A 83 -20.07 2.21 9.45
N GLY A 84 -20.81 2.13 8.34
CA GLY A 84 -22.01 2.94 8.07
C GLY A 84 -21.74 4.38 7.63
N GLU A 85 -20.47 4.81 7.52
CA GLU A 85 -20.14 6.14 6.98
C GLU A 85 -20.46 6.24 5.49
N ARG A 86 -20.81 7.42 5.05
CA ARG A 86 -21.05 7.77 3.65
C ARG A 86 -19.74 7.77 2.86
N ARG A 87 -19.81 7.36 1.62
CA ARG A 87 -18.65 7.36 0.71
C ARG A 87 -18.04 8.75 0.60
N SER A 88 -18.85 9.77 0.37
CA SER A 88 -18.40 11.16 0.25
C SER A 88 -17.64 11.66 1.49
N THR A 89 -18.10 11.29 2.69
CA THR A 89 -17.42 11.64 3.96
C THR A 89 -16.04 11.00 4.06
N ILE A 90 -15.94 9.73 3.64
CA ILE A 90 -14.66 8.98 3.67
C ILE A 90 -13.70 9.52 2.62
N GLU A 91 -14.18 9.84 1.42
CA GLU A 91 -13.37 10.43 0.35
C GLU A 91 -12.82 11.81 0.74
N ALA A 92 -13.65 12.67 1.33
CA ALA A 92 -13.20 13.96 1.86
C ALA A 92 -12.12 13.82 2.95
N TRP A 93 -12.27 12.79 3.82
CA TRP A 93 -11.25 12.47 4.80
C TRP A 93 -9.97 11.93 4.14
N ALA A 94 -10.09 11.08 3.13
CA ALA A 94 -8.94 10.54 2.40
C ALA A 94 -8.11 11.64 1.73
N GLU A 95 -8.74 12.66 1.14
CA GLU A 95 -8.06 13.83 0.59
C GLU A 95 -7.29 14.61 1.68
N THR A 96 -7.95 14.87 2.81
CA THR A 96 -7.32 15.52 3.95
C THR A 96 -6.12 14.71 4.48
N PHE A 97 -6.29 13.40 4.56
CA PHE A 97 -5.25 12.50 5.06
C PHE A 97 -4.04 12.45 4.11
N ALA A 98 -4.27 12.27 2.81
CA ALA A 98 -3.21 12.25 1.79
C ALA A 98 -2.41 13.55 1.76
N GLY A 99 -3.10 14.70 1.82
CA GLY A 99 -2.44 16.01 1.94
C GLY A 99 -1.58 16.13 3.20
N ASN A 100 -2.09 15.66 4.35
CA ASN A 100 -1.34 15.65 5.60
C ASN A 100 -0.10 14.73 5.57
N LEU A 101 -0.15 13.60 4.88
CA LEU A 101 1.03 12.73 4.71
C LEU A 101 2.18 13.47 4.03
N LYS A 102 1.87 14.24 2.99
CA LYS A 102 2.87 15.06 2.28
C LYS A 102 3.42 16.17 3.17
N LEU A 103 2.54 16.94 3.83
CA LEU A 103 2.94 18.03 4.72
C LEU A 103 3.78 17.56 5.91
N ARG A 104 3.49 16.38 6.46
CA ARG A 104 4.25 15.79 7.57
C ARG A 104 5.46 14.99 7.14
N GLN A 105 5.85 15.07 5.88
CA GLN A 105 7.00 14.35 5.33
C GLN A 105 6.96 12.84 5.65
N MET A 106 5.78 12.24 5.57
CA MET A 106 5.60 10.81 5.86
C MET A 106 6.13 9.90 4.77
N PHE A 107 6.41 10.45 3.58
CA PHE A 107 7.06 9.72 2.50
C PHE A 107 8.58 9.75 2.62
N ARG A 108 9.21 8.66 2.25
CA ARG A 108 10.67 8.55 2.20
C ARG A 108 11.23 9.36 1.03
N PRO A 109 12.21 10.26 1.24
CA PRO A 109 12.78 11.03 0.14
C PRO A 109 13.39 10.17 -0.97
N ALA A 110 14.06 9.07 -0.60
CA ALA A 110 14.66 8.15 -1.56
C ALA A 110 13.59 7.38 -2.37
N ALA A 111 12.44 7.06 -1.76
CA ALA A 111 11.32 6.45 -2.47
C ALA A 111 10.69 7.42 -3.48
N LEU A 112 10.51 8.69 -3.10
CA LEU A 112 10.04 9.72 -4.02
C LEU A 112 11.03 9.96 -5.17
N ALA A 113 12.33 9.95 -4.89
CA ALA A 113 13.36 10.07 -5.93
C ALA A 113 13.31 8.87 -6.91
N ALA A 114 13.11 7.65 -6.40
CA ALA A 114 12.92 6.46 -7.23
C ALA A 114 11.68 6.58 -8.13
N LEU A 115 10.57 7.09 -7.58
CA LEU A 115 9.34 7.33 -8.32
C LEU A 115 9.54 8.34 -9.45
N GLU A 116 10.28 9.43 -9.20
CA GLU A 116 10.62 10.42 -10.22
C GLU A 116 11.52 9.85 -11.33
N VAL A 117 12.45 8.97 -11.01
CA VAL A 117 13.29 8.28 -12.01
C VAL A 117 12.43 7.48 -12.97
N HIS A 118 11.49 6.67 -12.44
CA HIS A 118 10.58 5.89 -13.26
C HIS A 118 9.63 6.77 -14.08
N ARG A 119 9.13 7.85 -13.48
CA ARG A 119 8.29 8.82 -14.20
C ARG A 119 9.04 9.47 -15.37
N ALA A 120 10.26 9.90 -15.15
CA ALA A 120 11.10 10.51 -16.19
C ALA A 120 11.47 9.52 -17.32
N ALA A 121 11.53 8.22 -17.00
CA ALA A 121 11.75 7.14 -17.97
C ALA A 121 10.48 6.77 -18.78
N GLY A 122 9.30 7.31 -18.42
CA GLY A 122 8.04 6.96 -19.07
C GLY A 122 7.51 5.58 -18.67
N ASP A 123 7.88 5.09 -17.48
CA ASP A 123 7.43 3.81 -16.96
C ASP A 123 5.98 3.87 -16.45
N HIS A 124 5.27 2.74 -16.53
CA HIS A 124 3.93 2.60 -15.97
C HIS A 124 3.98 2.46 -14.46
N LEU A 125 3.55 3.49 -13.74
CA LEU A 125 3.60 3.53 -12.28
C LEU A 125 2.41 2.82 -11.66
N VAL A 126 2.64 1.77 -10.87
CA VAL A 126 1.61 0.98 -10.19
C VAL A 126 1.86 0.98 -8.68
N LEU A 127 0.85 1.39 -7.91
CA LEU A 127 0.83 1.26 -6.46
C LEU A 127 0.14 -0.06 -6.07
N LEU A 128 0.87 -0.96 -5.41
CA LEU A 128 0.37 -2.27 -4.99
C LEU A 128 0.42 -2.40 -3.47
N SER A 129 -0.72 -2.26 -2.80
CA SER A 129 -0.76 -2.20 -1.33
C SER A 129 -1.77 -3.17 -0.71
N ALA A 130 -1.43 -3.71 0.45
CA ALA A 130 -2.39 -4.41 1.29
C ALA A 130 -3.35 -3.47 2.01
N SER A 131 -3.09 -2.17 2.05
CA SER A 131 -3.95 -1.17 2.68
C SER A 131 -5.25 -0.93 1.88
N PRO A 132 -6.33 -0.41 2.54
CA PRO A 132 -7.65 -0.41 1.94
C PRO A 132 -7.85 0.70 0.90
N ASP A 133 -8.84 0.49 0.03
CA ASP A 133 -9.29 1.41 -1.00
C ASP A 133 -9.92 2.70 -0.47
N LEU A 134 -10.07 2.83 0.82
CA LEU A 134 -10.60 4.04 1.47
C LEU A 134 -9.71 5.28 1.24
N TYR A 135 -8.40 5.10 1.09
CA TYR A 135 -7.44 6.20 0.96
C TYR A 135 -6.26 5.90 0.03
N VAL A 136 -5.96 4.63 -0.25
CA VAL A 136 -4.80 4.28 -1.09
C VAL A 136 -4.94 4.82 -2.51
N PRO A 137 -6.12 4.79 -3.17
CA PRO A 137 -6.30 5.41 -4.48
C PRO A 137 -6.04 6.93 -4.45
N THR A 138 -6.45 7.62 -3.38
CA THR A 138 -6.17 9.05 -3.21
C THR A 138 -4.69 9.33 -3.08
N ILE A 139 -3.97 8.54 -2.27
CA ILE A 139 -2.50 8.64 -2.19
C ILE A 139 -1.88 8.37 -3.57
N GLY A 140 -2.35 7.35 -4.27
CA GLY A 140 -1.88 7.01 -5.62
C GLY A 140 -2.01 8.19 -6.59
N ARG A 141 -3.18 8.85 -6.63
CA ARG A 141 -3.38 10.05 -7.44
C ARG A 141 -2.44 11.20 -7.08
N HIS A 142 -2.28 11.48 -5.77
CA HIS A 142 -1.37 12.54 -5.29
C HIS A 142 0.09 12.29 -5.64
N LEU A 143 0.49 11.02 -5.78
CA LEU A 143 1.84 10.62 -6.18
C LEU A 143 1.97 10.34 -7.68
N GLY A 144 0.90 10.51 -8.48
CA GLY A 144 0.92 10.32 -9.93
C GLY A 144 1.03 8.87 -10.38
N PHE A 145 0.52 7.91 -9.60
CA PHE A 145 0.38 6.54 -10.05
C PHE A 145 -0.75 6.40 -11.06
N GLU A 146 -0.50 5.66 -12.14
CA GLU A 146 -1.49 5.38 -13.18
C GLU A 146 -2.52 4.34 -12.70
N ARG A 147 -2.06 3.38 -11.90
CA ARG A 147 -2.90 2.33 -11.34
C ARG A 147 -2.63 2.14 -9.85
N THR A 148 -3.71 1.84 -9.13
CA THR A 148 -3.64 1.47 -7.71
C THR A 148 -4.36 0.15 -7.52
N LEU A 149 -3.61 -0.85 -7.05
CA LEU A 149 -4.11 -2.18 -6.69
C LEU A 149 -4.03 -2.32 -5.17
N CYS A 150 -5.17 -2.26 -4.51
CA CYS A 150 -5.25 -2.26 -3.04
C CYS A 150 -6.37 -3.19 -2.56
N THR A 151 -6.43 -3.44 -1.25
CA THR A 151 -7.51 -4.24 -0.67
C THR A 151 -8.82 -3.47 -0.75
N GLU A 152 -9.82 -4.06 -1.41
CA GLU A 152 -11.10 -3.43 -1.63
C GLU A 152 -12.12 -3.84 -0.57
N LEU A 153 -13.00 -2.90 -0.21
CA LEU A 153 -14.01 -3.07 0.82
C LEU A 153 -15.42 -3.10 0.22
N GLU A 154 -16.33 -3.78 0.93
CA GLU A 154 -17.75 -3.81 0.60
C GLU A 154 -18.42 -2.49 1.00
N TRP A 155 -19.30 -2.04 0.12
CA TRP A 155 -20.19 -0.91 0.31
C TRP A 155 -21.63 -1.38 0.19
N ARG A 156 -22.52 -0.78 0.95
CA ARG A 156 -23.96 -1.03 0.89
C ARG A 156 -24.65 0.15 0.21
N HIS A 157 -25.41 -0.15 -0.81
CA HIS A 157 -26.37 0.81 -1.37
C HIS A 157 -27.52 0.97 -0.38
N ASP A 158 -27.82 2.20 -0.01
CA ASP A 158 -29.01 2.49 0.77
C ASP A 158 -30.00 3.28 -0.09
N ALA A 159 -31.25 3.38 0.40
CA ALA A 159 -32.32 4.09 -0.29
C ALA A 159 -32.07 5.62 -0.46
N SER A 160 -31.01 6.16 0.14
CA SER A 160 -30.59 7.55 0.01
C SER A 160 -29.68 7.81 -1.20
N GLU A 161 -29.55 6.84 -2.12
CA GLU A 161 -28.70 6.90 -3.32
C GLU A 161 -27.20 7.07 -3.02
N GLU A 162 -26.76 6.96 -1.76
CA GLU A 162 -25.37 7.11 -1.36
C GLU A 162 -24.83 5.85 -0.69
N ASP A 163 -23.69 5.36 -1.19
CA ASP A 163 -23.02 4.18 -0.65
C ASP A 163 -22.55 4.41 0.79
N ARG A 164 -22.82 3.41 1.64
CA ARG A 164 -22.34 3.33 3.02
C ARG A 164 -21.35 2.20 3.21
N LEU A 165 -20.26 2.46 3.91
CA LEU A 165 -19.22 1.49 4.16
C LEU A 165 -19.74 0.31 5.00
N ASP A 166 -19.71 -0.90 4.45
CA ASP A 166 -19.88 -2.12 5.24
C ASP A 166 -18.63 -2.43 6.05
N GLY A 167 -17.45 -2.34 5.42
CA GLY A 167 -16.15 -2.62 6.01
C GLY A 167 -15.74 -4.10 5.93
N ALA A 168 -16.55 -4.98 5.33
CA ALA A 168 -16.08 -6.30 4.93
C ALA A 168 -15.10 -6.18 3.76
N LEU A 169 -14.24 -7.18 3.57
CA LEU A 169 -13.35 -7.23 2.42
C LEU A 169 -14.12 -7.72 1.18
N ARG A 170 -14.11 -6.95 0.11
CA ARG A 170 -14.62 -7.35 -1.20
C ARG A 170 -13.59 -8.20 -1.94
N THR A 171 -12.32 -7.84 -1.84
CA THR A 171 -11.21 -8.66 -2.34
C THR A 171 -10.50 -9.34 -1.19
N ARG A 172 -9.72 -10.38 -1.48
CA ARG A 172 -8.76 -10.88 -0.50
C ARG A 172 -7.79 -9.77 -0.10
N ASN A 173 -7.31 -9.80 1.15
CA ASN A 173 -6.28 -8.87 1.61
C ASN A 173 -5.06 -8.99 0.69
N ARG A 174 -4.72 -7.93 -0.06
CA ARG A 174 -3.65 -7.91 -1.08
C ARG A 174 -2.27 -7.97 -0.44
N ARG A 175 -2.00 -9.13 0.15
CA ARG A 175 -0.78 -9.48 0.86
C ARG A 175 -0.29 -10.84 0.41
N ASP A 176 0.99 -11.14 0.61
CA ASP A 176 1.60 -12.42 0.29
C ASP A 176 1.26 -12.85 -1.16
N GLU A 177 0.63 -14.00 -1.36
CA GLU A 177 0.26 -14.52 -2.69
C GLU A 177 -0.74 -13.65 -3.46
N GLU A 178 -1.54 -12.83 -2.79
CA GLU A 178 -2.45 -11.92 -3.50
C GLU A 178 -1.70 -10.81 -4.25
N LYS A 179 -0.53 -10.36 -3.73
CA LYS A 179 0.35 -9.45 -4.48
C LYS A 179 0.92 -10.16 -5.72
N SER A 180 1.26 -11.43 -5.61
CA SER A 180 1.72 -12.24 -6.74
C SER A 180 0.65 -12.36 -7.84
N ARG A 181 -0.62 -12.56 -7.45
CA ARG A 181 -1.74 -12.59 -8.40
C ARG A 181 -1.95 -11.24 -9.10
N CYS A 182 -1.81 -10.14 -8.35
CA CYS A 182 -1.86 -8.80 -8.94
C CYS A 182 -0.75 -8.60 -9.98
N LEU A 183 0.47 -9.05 -9.69
CA LEU A 183 1.59 -8.95 -10.61
C LEU A 183 1.37 -9.84 -11.85
N ALA A 184 0.86 -11.05 -11.67
CA ALA A 184 0.50 -11.93 -12.79
C ALA A 184 -0.56 -11.28 -13.69
N TRP A 185 -1.57 -10.64 -13.09
CA TRP A 185 -2.58 -9.89 -13.83
C TRP A 185 -1.96 -8.70 -14.59
N LEU A 186 -1.06 -7.92 -13.98
CA LEU A 186 -0.36 -6.84 -14.67
C LEU A 186 0.41 -7.34 -15.90
N ARG A 187 1.01 -8.53 -15.83
CA ARG A 187 1.68 -9.15 -16.98
C ARG A 187 0.71 -9.54 -18.10
N THR A 188 -0.55 -9.82 -17.82
CA THR A 188 -1.57 -10.04 -18.87
C THR A 188 -2.02 -8.75 -19.52
N GLU A 189 -2.10 -7.65 -18.74
CA GLU A 189 -2.45 -6.32 -19.27
C GLU A 189 -1.32 -5.70 -20.10
N TYR A 190 -0.06 -5.98 -19.71
CA TYR A 190 1.13 -5.43 -20.35
C TYR A 190 2.13 -6.55 -20.73
N PRO A 191 1.81 -7.42 -21.68
CA PRO A 191 2.54 -8.68 -21.89
C PRO A 191 3.98 -8.50 -22.40
N ARG A 192 4.32 -7.30 -22.88
CA ARG A 192 5.66 -7.00 -23.44
C ARG A 192 6.53 -6.15 -22.52
N LEU A 193 5.98 -5.68 -21.41
CA LEU A 193 6.73 -4.81 -20.50
C LEU A 193 7.36 -5.61 -19.37
N PRO A 194 8.65 -5.42 -19.09
CA PRO A 194 9.27 -5.98 -17.89
C PRO A 194 8.70 -5.31 -16.64
N VAL A 195 8.77 -6.03 -15.52
CA VAL A 195 8.29 -5.56 -14.22
C VAL A 195 9.46 -5.29 -13.30
N VAL A 196 9.52 -4.08 -12.74
CA VAL A 196 10.41 -3.68 -11.65
C VAL A 196 9.56 -3.55 -10.39
N ALA A 197 9.91 -4.21 -9.29
CA ALA A 197 9.08 -4.22 -8.08
C ALA A 197 9.87 -3.84 -6.83
N TYR A 198 9.22 -3.05 -5.97
CA TYR A 198 9.75 -2.55 -4.71
C TYR A 198 8.84 -2.95 -3.55
N GLY A 199 9.43 -3.51 -2.49
CA GLY A 199 8.72 -3.90 -1.27
C GLY A 199 9.64 -3.88 -0.07
N ASN A 200 9.10 -4.02 1.16
CA ASN A 200 9.89 -3.88 2.38
C ASN A 200 9.77 -5.05 3.35
N SER A 201 8.85 -5.96 3.13
CA SER A 201 8.48 -6.98 4.10
C SER A 201 8.59 -8.40 3.57
N ARG A 202 8.55 -9.39 4.48
CA ARG A 202 8.52 -10.80 4.07
C ARG A 202 7.33 -11.13 3.19
N SER A 203 6.20 -10.45 3.39
CA SER A 203 5.00 -10.63 2.58
C SER A 203 5.14 -10.11 1.15
N ASP A 204 6.21 -9.36 0.85
CA ASP A 204 6.48 -8.89 -0.50
C ASP A 204 7.38 -9.86 -1.27
N ILE A 205 8.11 -10.74 -0.59
CA ILE A 205 9.03 -11.69 -1.24
C ILE A 205 8.35 -12.50 -2.35
N PRO A 206 7.11 -13.04 -2.20
CA PRO A 206 6.49 -13.83 -3.26
C PRO A 206 6.36 -13.07 -4.59
N HIS A 207 5.89 -11.84 -4.58
CA HIS A 207 5.74 -11.06 -5.82
C HIS A 207 7.06 -10.45 -6.30
N LEU A 208 7.98 -10.08 -5.39
CA LEU A 208 9.32 -9.62 -5.76
C LEU A 208 10.11 -10.69 -6.53
N ARG A 209 9.95 -11.98 -6.19
CA ARG A 209 10.55 -13.10 -6.92
C ARG A 209 10.02 -13.28 -8.34
N GLN A 210 8.83 -12.79 -8.62
CA GLN A 210 8.17 -12.89 -9.93
C GLN A 210 8.46 -11.68 -10.82
N ALA A 211 9.02 -10.60 -10.27
CA ALA A 211 9.43 -9.43 -11.03
C ALA A 211 10.71 -9.73 -11.82
N ASP A 212 10.89 -9.05 -12.96
CA ASP A 212 12.13 -9.15 -13.75
C ASP A 212 13.31 -8.49 -13.03
N ARG A 213 13.00 -7.44 -12.26
CA ARG A 213 13.91 -6.83 -11.29
C ARG A 213 13.16 -6.52 -10.01
N ALA A 214 13.81 -6.75 -8.90
CA ALA A 214 13.22 -6.51 -7.59
C ALA A 214 14.22 -5.86 -6.64
N LEU A 215 13.70 -5.06 -5.70
CA LEU A 215 14.50 -4.48 -4.64
C LEU A 215 13.71 -4.56 -3.32
N LEU A 216 14.28 -5.22 -2.32
CA LEU A 216 13.76 -5.14 -0.96
C LEU A 216 14.34 -3.90 -0.29
N VAL A 217 13.48 -2.92 0.08
CA VAL A 217 13.91 -1.68 0.72
C VAL A 217 13.55 -1.68 2.20
N ASN A 218 14.45 -1.22 3.05
CA ASN A 218 14.21 -1.04 4.50
C ASN A 218 13.70 -2.30 5.23
N GLY A 219 13.99 -3.47 4.71
CA GLY A 219 13.51 -4.73 5.27
C GLY A 219 14.04 -4.99 6.68
N SER A 220 13.21 -5.59 7.55
CA SER A 220 13.65 -6.15 8.82
C SER A 220 14.72 -7.22 8.61
N ALA A 221 15.49 -7.57 9.65
CA ALA A 221 16.50 -8.62 9.57
C ALA A 221 15.93 -9.95 9.01
N ALA A 222 14.70 -10.30 9.38
CA ALA A 222 14.02 -11.48 8.84
C ALA A 222 13.64 -11.33 7.36
N ALA A 223 13.18 -10.14 6.93
CA ALA A 223 12.88 -9.87 5.52
C ALA A 223 14.15 -9.89 4.67
N ARG A 224 15.24 -9.30 5.15
CA ARG A 224 16.57 -9.32 4.48
C ARG A 224 17.10 -10.75 4.29
N ARG A 225 16.98 -11.62 5.34
CA ARG A 225 17.36 -13.04 5.20
C ARG A 225 16.52 -13.75 4.12
N SER A 226 15.21 -13.50 4.10
CA SER A 226 14.32 -14.07 3.07
C SER A 226 14.64 -13.55 1.67
N ALA A 227 14.99 -12.27 1.53
CA ALA A 227 15.41 -11.67 0.27
C ALA A 227 16.74 -12.29 -0.23
N ALA A 228 17.73 -12.40 0.66
CA ALA A 228 19.02 -13.03 0.33
C ALA A 228 18.85 -14.47 -0.15
N ALA A 229 18.02 -15.28 0.54
CA ALA A 229 17.68 -16.64 0.13
C ALA A 229 16.96 -16.71 -1.22
N ALA A 230 16.29 -15.62 -1.63
CA ALA A 230 15.59 -15.49 -2.90
C ALA A 230 16.43 -14.81 -4.00
N GLY A 231 17.68 -14.41 -3.72
CA GLY A 231 18.52 -13.66 -4.65
C GLY A 231 18.06 -12.23 -4.91
N ILE A 232 17.22 -11.65 -4.03
CA ILE A 232 16.69 -10.30 -4.17
C ILE A 232 17.65 -9.31 -3.51
N PRO A 233 18.15 -8.30 -4.23
CA PRO A 233 18.98 -7.24 -3.67
C PRO A 233 18.24 -6.43 -2.62
N VAL A 234 18.99 -5.85 -1.68
CA VAL A 234 18.47 -5.10 -0.54
C VAL A 234 19.10 -3.72 -0.50
N ALA A 235 18.29 -2.70 -0.22
CA ALA A 235 18.75 -1.32 -0.02
C ALA A 235 18.07 -0.66 1.19
N ASP A 236 18.68 0.41 1.68
CA ASP A 236 18.09 1.28 2.69
C ASP A 236 17.73 2.64 2.08
N TRP A 237 16.46 2.93 2.01
CA TRP A 237 15.90 4.21 1.61
C TRP A 237 15.66 5.07 2.85
N ARG A 238 16.64 5.87 3.20
CA ARG A 238 16.59 6.80 4.34
C ARG A 238 16.17 8.19 3.91
#